data_cef8fc7eba8e36ad1e07b60044f013f2
#
_entry.id   cef8fc7eba8e36ad1e07b60044f013f2
#
_cell.length_a   1.000
_cell.length_b   1.000
_cell.length_c   1.000
_cell.angle_alpha   90.00
_cell.angle_beta   90.00
_cell.angle_gamma   90.00
#
_symmetry.space_group_name_H-M   'P 1'
#
loop_
_entity.id
_entity.type
_entity.pdbx_description
1 polymer ?
#
loop_
_entity_poly.entity_id
_entity_poly.type
_entity_poly.pdbx_seq_one_letter_code
_entity_poly.pdbx_strand_id
1 'polypeptide(L)'
;MIDKGHGTPIVLIPGLQGRWEWLRPAVDALAKHHRVITFSLCDERSSPFPCDPAKAFANYVEQVELAMDRAGVRQAVVAGVSYGGLIAAEFAARRPERVCGLVLASALHTSWQPNARQRQFLKAPRLLSLLFVATAPKRMNAEVSAAIPAPGARLLFKAAQGFRVVRSLASPAKMARRVEWARAHHFAERHAIKAPTLIVTGEPSLDNVVPVDVSRRYLDELECCEHVVLERTGHIGLVTRPDAFAGVLGRFLDGVRLSA
;
A
#
# COMPACT_ATOMS: atom_id res chain seq x y z
N MET A 1 -8.76 -11.27 6.94
CA MET A 1 -9.39 -10.50 5.85
C MET A 1 -10.48 -9.65 6.47
N ILE A 2 -10.62 -8.42 6.03
CA ILE A 2 -11.70 -7.48 6.36
C ILE A 2 -12.46 -7.22 5.08
N ASP A 3 -13.77 -7.16 5.18
CA ASP A 3 -14.69 -6.76 4.12
C ASP A 3 -15.70 -5.81 4.76
N LYS A 4 -15.67 -4.54 4.37
CA LYS A 4 -16.38 -3.46 5.06
C LYS A 4 -16.93 -2.43 4.08
N GLY A 5 -18.12 -1.89 4.36
CA GLY A 5 -18.79 -0.90 3.49
C GLY A 5 -19.59 -1.56 2.38
N HIS A 6 -20.04 -0.76 1.42
CA HIS A 6 -20.85 -1.18 0.28
C HIS A 6 -20.53 -0.31 -0.95
N GLY A 7 -21.04 -0.71 -2.11
CA GLY A 7 -20.76 -0.01 -3.38
C GLY A 7 -19.57 -0.59 -4.11
N THR A 8 -18.81 0.25 -4.85
CA THR A 8 -17.69 -0.17 -5.67
C THR A 8 -16.64 -0.91 -4.84
N PRO A 9 -16.27 -2.17 -5.20
CA PRO A 9 -15.29 -2.93 -4.46
C PRO A 9 -13.87 -2.40 -4.69
N ILE A 10 -13.17 -2.17 -3.59
CA ILE A 10 -11.76 -1.74 -3.55
C ILE A 10 -10.98 -2.79 -2.78
N VAL A 11 -9.98 -3.41 -3.40
CA VAL A 11 -9.01 -4.27 -2.71
C VAL A 11 -7.82 -3.41 -2.30
N LEU A 12 -7.66 -3.15 -1.00
CA LEU A 12 -6.57 -2.35 -0.45
C LEU A 12 -5.45 -3.23 0.08
N ILE A 13 -4.29 -3.20 -0.58
CA ILE A 13 -3.13 -4.05 -0.31
C ILE A 13 -2.13 -3.29 0.57
N PRO A 14 -1.73 -3.83 1.74
CA PRO A 14 -0.81 -3.15 2.65
C PRO A 14 0.63 -3.11 2.10
N GLY A 15 1.42 -2.17 2.65
CA GLY A 15 2.84 -2.01 2.35
C GLY A 15 3.73 -3.11 2.94
N LEU A 16 5.03 -2.83 2.99
CA LEU A 16 6.09 -3.77 3.39
C LEU A 16 5.89 -4.36 4.80
N GLN A 17 5.21 -3.64 5.70
CA GLN A 17 4.86 -4.13 7.04
C GLN A 17 3.91 -5.33 7.01
N GLY A 18 3.15 -5.48 5.92
CA GLY A 18 2.25 -6.58 5.67
C GLY A 18 1.01 -6.63 6.56
N ARG A 19 0.68 -5.53 7.25
CA ARG A 19 -0.36 -5.46 8.26
C ARG A 19 -1.42 -4.44 7.85
N TRP A 20 -2.64 -4.90 7.56
CA TRP A 20 -3.78 -4.04 7.20
C TRP A 20 -4.17 -3.10 8.34
N GLU A 21 -3.96 -3.51 9.60
CA GLU A 21 -4.32 -2.73 10.78
C GLU A 21 -3.65 -1.36 10.80
N TRP A 22 -2.48 -1.23 10.18
CA TRP A 22 -1.78 0.05 10.05
C TRP A 22 -2.48 1.01 9.09
N LEU A 23 -3.29 0.47 8.17
CA LEU A 23 -4.08 1.22 7.19
C LEU A 23 -5.51 1.52 7.66
N ARG A 24 -5.86 1.14 8.89
CA ARG A 24 -7.23 1.27 9.40
C ARG A 24 -7.88 2.63 9.16
N PRO A 25 -7.19 3.80 9.35
CA PRO A 25 -7.79 5.09 9.04
C PRO A 25 -8.26 5.22 7.59
N ALA A 26 -7.46 4.74 6.63
CA ALA A 26 -7.85 4.73 5.20
C ALA A 26 -9.01 3.77 4.94
N VAL A 27 -8.96 2.57 5.52
CA VAL A 27 -10.05 1.58 5.42
C VAL A 27 -11.36 2.16 5.93
N ASP A 28 -11.35 2.80 7.10
CA ASP A 28 -12.53 3.38 7.72
C ASP A 28 -13.07 4.57 6.91
N ALA A 29 -12.20 5.40 6.31
CA ALA A 29 -12.61 6.52 5.47
C ALA A 29 -13.22 6.05 4.14
N LEU A 30 -12.56 5.12 3.45
CA LEU A 30 -13.05 4.56 2.19
C LEU A 30 -14.36 3.79 2.36
N ALA A 31 -14.51 3.06 3.46
CA ALA A 31 -15.69 2.24 3.74
C ALA A 31 -16.97 3.06 4.00
N LYS A 32 -16.88 4.38 4.12
CA LYS A 32 -18.04 5.28 4.19
C LYS A 32 -18.84 5.29 2.86
N HIS A 33 -18.13 5.08 1.73
CA HIS A 33 -18.70 5.27 0.39
C HIS A 33 -18.45 4.06 -0.55
N HIS A 34 -17.54 3.16 -0.19
CA HIS A 34 -17.12 2.03 -1.01
C HIS A 34 -17.05 0.74 -0.21
N ARG A 35 -17.06 -0.41 -0.89
CA ARG A 35 -16.81 -1.71 -0.26
C ARG A 35 -15.30 -1.97 -0.24
N VAL A 36 -14.68 -1.99 0.92
CA VAL A 36 -13.25 -2.16 1.11
C VAL A 36 -12.92 -3.57 1.56
N ILE A 37 -12.15 -4.28 0.76
CA ILE A 37 -11.58 -5.58 1.05
C ILE A 37 -10.11 -5.40 1.35
N THR A 38 -9.64 -5.83 2.52
CA THR A 38 -8.23 -5.75 2.89
C THR A 38 -7.81 -6.94 3.75
N PHE A 39 -6.51 -7.17 3.81
CA PHE A 39 -5.93 -8.32 4.51
C PHE A 39 -4.51 -8.03 4.96
N SER A 40 -4.01 -8.79 5.95
CA SER A 40 -2.57 -8.88 6.17
C SER A 40 -1.95 -9.81 5.13
N LEU A 41 -0.71 -9.51 4.68
CA LEU A 41 -0.02 -10.34 3.68
C LEU A 41 0.06 -11.80 4.16
N CYS A 42 0.00 -12.74 3.23
CA CYS A 42 -0.17 -14.17 3.52
C CYS A 42 0.92 -14.76 4.41
N ASP A 43 2.12 -14.20 4.40
CA ASP A 43 3.21 -14.60 5.28
C ASP A 43 3.09 -14.06 6.72
N GLU A 44 2.04 -13.27 7.04
CA GLU A 44 1.72 -12.87 8.42
C GLU A 44 0.89 -13.95 9.13
N ARG A 45 1.20 -14.17 10.45
CA ARG A 45 0.48 -15.15 11.26
C ARG A 45 -1.03 -14.89 11.37
N SER A 46 -1.45 -13.65 11.23
CA SER A 46 -2.86 -13.24 11.27
C SER A 46 -3.56 -13.36 9.92
N SER A 47 -2.83 -13.73 8.87
CA SER A 47 -3.43 -13.92 7.55
C SER A 47 -4.18 -15.25 7.49
N PRO A 48 -5.42 -15.26 6.97
CA PRO A 48 -6.17 -16.50 6.75
C PRO A 48 -5.82 -17.15 5.39
N PHE A 49 -4.86 -16.61 4.66
CA PHE A 49 -4.47 -17.09 3.34
C PHE A 49 -3.23 -17.99 3.42
N PRO A 50 -3.15 -19.03 2.55
CA PRO A 50 -1.97 -19.87 2.47
C PRO A 50 -0.76 -19.08 1.97
N CYS A 51 0.43 -19.49 2.39
CA CYS A 51 1.69 -18.93 1.94
C CYS A 51 2.68 -20.07 1.71
N ASP A 52 3.03 -20.32 0.46
CA ASP A 52 4.04 -21.29 0.07
C ASP A 52 5.38 -20.55 -0.14
N PRO A 53 6.42 -20.80 0.70
CA PRO A 53 7.71 -20.15 0.53
C PRO A 53 8.35 -20.33 -0.85
N ALA A 54 8.04 -21.42 -1.56
CA ALA A 54 8.57 -21.69 -2.90
C ALA A 54 8.02 -20.72 -3.96
N LYS A 55 6.81 -20.20 -3.77
CA LYS A 55 6.18 -19.23 -4.66
C LYS A 55 6.69 -17.80 -4.47
N ALA A 56 7.40 -17.53 -3.37
CA ALA A 56 7.98 -16.23 -3.06
C ALA A 56 6.97 -15.07 -3.26
N PHE A 57 7.29 -14.08 -4.12
CA PHE A 57 6.43 -12.92 -4.39
C PHE A 57 5.08 -13.30 -5.01
N ALA A 58 5.01 -14.38 -5.80
CA ALA A 58 3.79 -14.81 -6.48
C ALA A 58 2.66 -15.14 -5.48
N ASN A 59 2.97 -15.55 -4.25
CA ASN A 59 1.97 -15.73 -3.19
C ASN A 59 1.08 -14.51 -2.99
N TYR A 60 1.63 -13.30 -3.09
CA TYR A 60 0.87 -12.06 -2.85
C TYR A 60 -0.10 -11.77 -3.98
N VAL A 61 0.28 -12.10 -5.22
CA VAL A 61 -0.59 -11.98 -6.40
C VAL A 61 -1.76 -12.96 -6.29
N GLU A 62 -1.46 -14.23 -5.98
CA GLU A 62 -2.49 -15.26 -5.73
C GLU A 62 -3.39 -14.88 -4.54
N GLN A 63 -2.84 -14.26 -3.50
CA GLN A 63 -3.62 -13.80 -2.35
C GLN A 63 -4.66 -12.75 -2.73
N VAL A 64 -4.35 -11.82 -3.64
CA VAL A 64 -5.32 -10.83 -4.14
C VAL A 64 -6.48 -11.54 -4.82
N GLU A 65 -6.19 -12.50 -5.70
CA GLU A 65 -7.20 -13.30 -6.40
C GLU A 65 -8.10 -14.04 -5.41
N LEU A 66 -7.49 -14.78 -4.48
CA LEU A 66 -8.22 -15.51 -3.44
C LEU A 66 -9.06 -14.60 -2.53
N ALA A 67 -8.60 -13.38 -2.26
CA ALA A 67 -9.35 -12.41 -1.45
C ALA A 67 -10.59 -11.91 -2.20
N MET A 68 -10.48 -11.64 -3.50
CA MET A 68 -11.59 -11.28 -4.36
C MET A 68 -12.61 -12.42 -4.46
N ASP A 69 -12.13 -13.66 -4.69
CA ASP A 69 -12.99 -14.84 -4.81
C ASP A 69 -13.77 -15.09 -3.51
N ARG A 70 -13.10 -15.02 -2.34
CA ARG A 70 -13.76 -15.15 -1.03
C ARG A 70 -14.80 -14.05 -0.76
N ALA A 71 -14.58 -12.88 -1.33
CA ALA A 71 -15.53 -11.76 -1.21
C ALA A 71 -16.65 -11.83 -2.26
N GLY A 72 -16.64 -12.80 -3.18
CA GLY A 72 -17.57 -12.91 -4.28
C GLY A 72 -17.46 -11.74 -5.28
N VAL A 73 -16.22 -11.19 -5.47
CA VAL A 73 -15.96 -10.05 -6.33
C VAL A 73 -15.24 -10.50 -7.59
N ARG A 74 -15.89 -10.35 -8.73
CA ARG A 74 -15.32 -10.70 -10.04
C ARG A 74 -14.31 -9.65 -10.49
N GLN A 75 -14.62 -8.37 -10.32
CA GLN A 75 -13.80 -7.23 -10.74
C GLN A 75 -13.78 -6.16 -9.65
N ALA A 76 -12.63 -5.55 -9.40
CA ALA A 76 -12.45 -4.52 -8.38
C ALA A 76 -11.46 -3.43 -8.81
N VAL A 77 -11.52 -2.31 -8.10
CA VAL A 77 -10.38 -1.38 -8.04
C VAL A 77 -9.33 -1.96 -7.11
N VAL A 78 -8.11 -2.11 -7.61
CA VAL A 78 -7.00 -2.65 -6.82
C VAL A 78 -6.07 -1.52 -6.40
N ALA A 79 -5.99 -1.28 -5.09
CA ALA A 79 -5.21 -0.20 -4.50
C ALA A 79 -4.03 -0.77 -3.72
N GLY A 80 -2.81 -0.40 -4.09
CA GLY A 80 -1.59 -0.85 -3.42
C GLY A 80 -0.81 0.29 -2.77
N VAL A 81 -0.39 0.10 -1.52
CA VAL A 81 0.37 1.09 -0.76
C VAL A 81 1.83 0.69 -0.71
N SER A 82 2.76 1.56 -1.12
CA SER A 82 4.19 1.31 -1.01
C SER A 82 4.58 -0.03 -1.69
N TYR A 83 5.08 -1.01 -0.94
CA TYR A 83 5.34 -2.38 -1.41
C TYR A 83 4.08 -3.05 -2.00
N GLY A 84 2.91 -2.79 -1.42
CA GLY A 84 1.63 -3.26 -1.96
C GLY A 84 1.34 -2.74 -3.36
N GLY A 85 1.95 -1.63 -3.76
CA GLY A 85 1.87 -1.11 -5.12
C GLY A 85 2.52 -2.03 -6.16
N LEU A 86 3.65 -2.68 -5.81
CA LEU A 86 4.24 -3.72 -6.66
C LEU A 86 3.27 -4.90 -6.86
N ILE A 87 2.60 -5.31 -5.77
CA ILE A 87 1.63 -6.41 -5.81
C ILE A 87 0.41 -6.02 -6.65
N ALA A 88 -0.11 -4.82 -6.46
CA ALA A 88 -1.26 -4.30 -7.21
C ALA A 88 -0.97 -4.20 -8.71
N ALA A 89 0.18 -3.63 -9.07
CA ALA A 89 0.60 -3.50 -10.47
C ALA A 89 0.85 -4.87 -11.13
N GLU A 90 1.48 -5.80 -10.40
CA GLU A 90 1.69 -7.16 -10.91
C GLU A 90 0.38 -7.92 -11.09
N PHE A 91 -0.55 -7.79 -10.14
CA PHE A 91 -1.88 -8.37 -10.26
C PHE A 91 -2.63 -7.80 -11.48
N ALA A 92 -2.62 -6.47 -11.65
CA ALA A 92 -3.29 -5.81 -12.76
C ALA A 92 -2.70 -6.21 -14.14
N ALA A 93 -1.38 -6.44 -14.20
CA ALA A 93 -0.75 -6.91 -15.44
C ALA A 93 -1.09 -8.38 -15.76
N ARG A 94 -1.20 -9.24 -14.73
CA ARG A 94 -1.47 -10.67 -14.92
C ARG A 94 -2.95 -11.04 -14.99
N ARG A 95 -3.83 -10.19 -14.47
CA ARG A 95 -5.29 -10.39 -14.39
C ARG A 95 -6.04 -9.12 -14.79
N PRO A 96 -5.78 -8.59 -15.99
CA PRO A 96 -6.40 -7.33 -16.42
C PRO A 96 -7.94 -7.40 -16.39
N GLU A 97 -8.52 -8.57 -16.62
CA GLU A 97 -9.97 -8.81 -16.56
C GLU A 97 -10.57 -8.69 -15.16
N ARG A 98 -9.73 -8.75 -14.11
CA ARG A 98 -10.14 -8.65 -12.71
C ARG A 98 -10.03 -7.20 -12.17
N VAL A 99 -9.43 -6.28 -12.91
CA VAL A 99 -9.08 -4.93 -12.45
C VAL A 99 -9.80 -3.88 -13.29
N CYS A 100 -10.74 -3.16 -12.71
CA CYS A 100 -11.43 -2.04 -13.36
C CYS A 100 -10.73 -0.69 -13.13
N GLY A 101 -9.85 -0.60 -12.14
CA GLY A 101 -9.01 0.56 -11.84
C GLY A 101 -7.83 0.18 -10.96
N LEU A 102 -6.71 0.82 -11.16
CA LEU A 102 -5.49 0.61 -10.37
C LEU A 102 -5.14 1.88 -9.59
N VAL A 103 -4.83 1.74 -8.29
CA VAL A 103 -4.40 2.86 -7.44
C VAL A 103 -3.06 2.56 -6.81
N LEU A 104 -2.07 3.42 -7.07
CA LEU A 104 -0.70 3.28 -6.63
C LEU A 104 -0.37 4.40 -5.62
N ALA A 105 -0.54 4.11 -4.32
CA ALA A 105 -0.33 5.09 -3.26
C ALA A 105 1.10 5.02 -2.70
N SER A 106 1.92 6.06 -2.91
CA SER A 106 3.36 6.11 -2.57
C SER A 106 4.07 4.79 -2.92
N ALA A 107 3.72 4.24 -4.09
CA ALA A 107 4.05 2.88 -4.49
C ALA A 107 5.53 2.71 -4.83
N LEU A 108 6.08 1.57 -4.47
CA LEU A 108 7.37 1.15 -5.01
C LEU A 108 7.22 0.80 -6.49
N HIS A 109 8.22 1.16 -7.26
CA HIS A 109 8.40 0.75 -8.64
C HIS A 109 9.43 -0.40 -8.72
N THR A 110 9.38 -1.21 -9.77
CA THR A 110 10.32 -2.35 -9.96
C THR A 110 11.78 -1.90 -10.02
N SER A 111 12.04 -0.67 -10.50
CA SER A 111 13.37 -0.08 -10.53
C SER A 111 13.89 0.41 -9.16
N TRP A 112 13.05 0.38 -8.11
CA TRP A 112 13.47 0.83 -6.79
C TRP A 112 14.60 -0.03 -6.25
N GLN A 113 15.62 0.64 -5.70
CA GLN A 113 16.71 -0.02 -5.01
C GLN A 113 16.83 0.52 -3.59
N PRO A 114 17.06 -0.35 -2.61
CA PRO A 114 17.26 0.08 -1.23
C PRO A 114 18.53 0.95 -1.14
N ASN A 115 18.42 2.09 -0.44
CA ASN A 115 19.56 2.96 -0.15
C ASN A 115 20.57 2.28 0.81
N ALA A 116 21.71 2.92 1.07
CA ALA A 116 22.77 2.35 1.90
C ALA A 116 22.29 1.93 3.30
N ARG A 117 21.46 2.77 3.95
CA ARG A 117 20.86 2.49 5.26
C ARG A 117 19.90 1.31 5.21
N GLN A 118 19.03 1.28 4.20
CA GLN A 118 18.08 0.19 4.00
C GLN A 118 18.82 -1.13 3.72
N ARG A 119 19.90 -1.11 2.92
CA ARG A 119 20.75 -2.30 2.69
C ARG A 119 21.38 -2.84 3.97
N GLN A 120 21.89 -1.96 4.85
CA GLN A 120 22.40 -2.40 6.16
C GLN A 120 21.30 -3.08 6.99
N PHE A 121 20.09 -2.50 7.00
CA PHE A 121 18.95 -3.08 7.68
C PHE A 121 18.59 -4.46 7.13
N LEU A 122 18.59 -4.64 5.80
CA LEU A 122 18.31 -5.93 5.16
C LEU A 122 19.34 -7.01 5.53
N LYS A 123 20.61 -6.65 5.75
CA LYS A 123 21.67 -7.60 6.14
C LYS A 123 21.51 -8.14 7.57
N ALA A 124 20.98 -7.33 8.49
CA ALA A 124 20.86 -7.69 9.90
C ALA A 124 19.49 -7.27 10.49
N PRO A 125 18.36 -7.74 9.92
CA PRO A 125 17.04 -7.22 10.23
C PRO A 125 16.63 -7.45 11.69
N ARG A 126 17.06 -8.57 12.31
CA ARG A 126 16.74 -8.87 13.71
C ARG A 126 17.53 -7.97 14.66
N LEU A 127 18.81 -7.75 14.38
CA LEU A 127 19.70 -6.93 15.22
C LEU A 127 19.30 -5.46 15.17
N LEU A 128 18.95 -4.94 13.98
CA LEU A 128 18.62 -3.54 13.75
C LEU A 128 17.13 -3.22 13.95
N SER A 129 16.32 -4.21 14.32
CA SER A 129 14.86 -4.05 14.47
C SER A 129 14.48 -2.98 15.49
N LEU A 130 15.13 -2.98 16.65
CA LEU A 130 14.87 -2.00 17.71
C LEU A 130 15.21 -0.57 17.24
N LEU A 131 16.33 -0.41 16.56
CA LEU A 131 16.73 0.89 15.99
C LEU A 131 15.76 1.37 14.90
N PHE A 132 15.29 0.46 14.07
CA PHE A 132 14.31 0.78 13.04
C PHE A 132 13.00 1.28 13.64
N VAL A 133 12.47 0.57 14.63
CA VAL A 133 11.23 0.93 15.33
C VAL A 133 11.42 2.24 16.12
N ALA A 134 12.51 2.38 16.87
CA ALA A 134 12.80 3.56 17.68
C ALA A 134 12.97 4.84 16.83
N THR A 135 13.48 4.72 15.60
CA THR A 135 13.66 5.87 14.69
C THR A 135 12.46 6.16 13.80
N ALA A 136 11.45 5.30 13.76
CA ALA A 136 10.24 5.49 12.95
C ALA A 136 9.46 6.79 13.29
N PRO A 137 9.23 7.14 14.58
CA PRO A 137 8.55 8.38 14.93
C PRO A 137 9.27 9.62 14.40
N LYS A 138 10.61 9.64 14.46
CA LYS A 138 11.42 10.77 13.96
C LYS A 138 11.27 10.92 12.42
N ARG A 139 11.27 9.82 11.68
CA ARG A 139 11.09 9.84 10.21
C ARG A 139 9.73 10.35 9.78
N MET A 140 8.67 10.01 10.54
CA MET A 140 7.28 10.37 10.23
C MET A 140 6.86 11.71 10.83
N ASN A 141 7.65 12.31 11.73
CA ASN A 141 7.22 13.48 12.49
C ASN A 141 6.95 14.71 11.62
N ALA A 142 7.75 14.95 10.59
CA ALA A 142 7.55 16.07 9.66
C ALA A 142 6.19 15.94 8.95
N GLU A 143 5.92 14.78 8.35
CA GLU A 143 4.67 14.48 7.69
C GLU A 143 3.46 14.58 8.64
N VAL A 144 3.52 13.93 9.81
CA VAL A 144 2.42 13.96 10.79
C VAL A 144 2.15 15.39 11.27
N SER A 145 3.19 16.22 11.41
CA SER A 145 3.03 17.62 11.82
C SER A 145 2.42 18.49 10.73
N ALA A 146 2.78 18.26 9.48
CA ALA A 146 2.20 18.95 8.33
C ALA A 146 0.73 18.53 8.09
N ALA A 147 0.45 17.22 8.18
CA ALA A 147 -0.88 16.67 7.96
C ALA A 147 -1.88 17.05 9.06
N ILE A 148 -1.42 17.10 10.33
CA ILE A 148 -2.24 17.33 11.51
C ILE A 148 -1.67 18.53 12.31
N PRO A 149 -2.01 19.77 11.94
CA PRO A 149 -1.45 20.98 12.57
C PRO A 149 -1.83 21.12 14.06
N ALA A 150 -3.06 20.72 14.43
CA ALA A 150 -3.56 20.87 15.80
C ALA A 150 -2.80 19.94 16.77
N PRO A 151 -2.10 20.45 17.81
CA PRO A 151 -1.25 19.62 18.69
C PRO A 151 -2.01 18.51 19.41
N GLY A 152 -3.22 18.78 19.90
CA GLY A 152 -4.07 17.77 20.56
C GLY A 152 -4.48 16.62 19.64
N ALA A 153 -4.96 16.94 18.43
CA ALA A 153 -5.33 15.95 17.43
C ALA A 153 -4.11 15.11 17.00
N ARG A 154 -2.95 15.73 16.85
CA ARG A 154 -1.69 15.08 16.53
C ARG A 154 -1.25 14.09 17.62
N LEU A 155 -1.40 14.48 18.91
CA LEU A 155 -1.10 13.58 20.03
C LEU A 155 -2.03 12.37 20.03
N LEU A 156 -3.33 12.58 19.86
CA LEU A 156 -4.33 11.50 19.75
C LEU A 156 -4.03 10.56 18.58
N PHE A 157 -3.70 11.12 17.41
CA PHE A 157 -3.29 10.33 16.26
C PHE A 157 -2.07 9.46 16.57
N LYS A 158 -1.00 10.06 17.12
CA LYS A 158 0.23 9.35 17.49
C LYS A 158 -0.04 8.23 18.49
N ALA A 159 -0.87 8.48 19.51
CA ALA A 159 -1.25 7.47 20.50
C ALA A 159 -2.06 6.33 19.85
N ALA A 160 -3.08 6.66 19.07
CA ALA A 160 -3.92 5.67 18.40
C ALA A 160 -3.13 4.83 17.38
N GLN A 161 -2.27 5.46 16.58
CA GLN A 161 -1.46 4.76 15.60
C GLN A 161 -0.36 3.93 16.26
N GLY A 162 0.29 4.46 17.31
CA GLY A 162 1.25 3.73 18.13
C GLY A 162 0.65 2.47 18.75
N PHE A 163 -0.55 2.57 19.30
CA PHE A 163 -1.30 1.43 19.84
C PHE A 163 -1.58 0.37 18.76
N ARG A 164 -2.01 0.78 17.55
CA ARG A 164 -2.20 -0.17 16.43
C ARG A 164 -0.90 -0.88 16.06
N VAL A 165 0.19 -0.12 15.95
CA VAL A 165 1.52 -0.69 15.63
C VAL A 165 1.96 -1.70 16.67
N VAL A 166 1.81 -1.39 17.96
CA VAL A 166 2.18 -2.30 19.06
C VAL A 166 1.33 -3.58 19.06
N ARG A 167 0.03 -3.46 18.79
CA ARG A 167 -0.87 -4.64 18.72
C ARG A 167 -0.71 -5.47 17.44
N SER A 168 -0.14 -4.91 16.41
CA SER A 168 0.06 -5.56 15.11
C SER A 168 1.50 -5.40 14.62
N LEU A 169 2.45 -5.81 15.45
CA LEU A 169 3.88 -5.69 15.16
C LEU A 169 4.24 -6.36 13.84
N ALA A 170 4.96 -5.63 13.02
CA ALA A 170 5.57 -6.16 11.80
C ALA A 170 6.92 -6.81 12.13
N SER A 171 7.21 -7.94 11.50
CA SER A 171 8.49 -8.64 11.66
C SER A 171 9.53 -8.06 10.71
N PRO A 172 10.65 -7.52 11.21
CA PRO A 172 11.74 -7.03 10.36
C PRO A 172 12.35 -8.11 9.45
N ALA A 173 12.42 -9.35 9.94
CA ALA A 173 12.90 -10.47 9.14
C ALA A 173 11.97 -10.79 7.95
N LYS A 174 10.64 -10.68 8.15
CA LYS A 174 9.67 -10.83 7.06
C LYS A 174 9.76 -9.67 6.07
N MET A 175 9.94 -8.44 6.57
CA MET A 175 10.13 -7.27 5.72
C MET A 175 11.36 -7.43 4.82
N ALA A 176 12.49 -7.91 5.35
CA ALA A 176 13.69 -8.19 4.58
C ALA A 176 13.43 -9.27 3.51
N ARG A 177 12.80 -10.38 3.89
CA ARG A 177 12.42 -11.46 2.97
C ARG A 177 11.49 -10.98 1.85
N ARG A 178 10.52 -10.11 2.15
CA ARG A 178 9.63 -9.52 1.14
C ARG A 178 10.41 -8.72 0.10
N VAL A 179 11.40 -7.95 0.53
CA VAL A 179 12.29 -7.22 -0.41
C VAL A 179 13.09 -8.20 -1.26
N GLU A 180 13.64 -9.27 -0.68
CA GLU A 180 14.35 -10.32 -1.42
C GLU A 180 13.44 -10.99 -2.45
N TRP A 181 12.23 -11.37 -2.06
CA TRP A 181 11.24 -11.97 -2.94
C TRP A 181 10.85 -11.07 -4.11
N ALA A 182 10.64 -9.77 -3.85
CA ALA A 182 10.37 -8.82 -4.92
C ALA A 182 11.55 -8.65 -5.88
N ARG A 183 12.79 -8.62 -5.35
CA ARG A 183 13.99 -8.48 -6.18
C ARG A 183 14.28 -9.71 -7.06
N ALA A 184 13.88 -10.87 -6.61
CA ALA A 184 14.03 -12.13 -7.36
C ALA A 184 12.87 -12.40 -8.32
N HIS A 185 11.78 -11.61 -8.23
CA HIS A 185 10.60 -11.83 -9.04
C HIS A 185 10.73 -11.24 -10.46
N HIS A 186 10.30 -12.01 -11.45
CA HIS A 186 10.17 -11.53 -12.83
C HIS A 186 8.78 -10.90 -13.01
N PHE A 187 8.75 -9.58 -12.94
CA PHE A 187 7.52 -8.82 -13.09
C PHE A 187 7.02 -8.85 -14.54
N ALA A 188 5.70 -8.91 -14.69
CA ALA A 188 5.05 -8.77 -16.00
C ALA A 188 5.31 -7.36 -16.56
N GLU A 189 5.27 -7.25 -17.87
CA GLU A 189 5.42 -5.98 -18.58
C GLU A 189 4.29 -5.00 -18.21
N ARG A 190 4.64 -3.75 -17.94
CA ARG A 190 3.66 -2.73 -17.49
C ARG A 190 2.61 -2.39 -18.53
N HIS A 191 2.94 -2.47 -19.82
CA HIS A 191 1.97 -2.26 -20.90
C HIS A 191 0.81 -3.28 -20.93
N ALA A 192 0.93 -4.39 -20.18
CA ALA A 192 -0.17 -5.35 -19.96
C ALA A 192 -1.27 -4.77 -19.02
N ILE A 193 -0.97 -3.72 -18.27
CA ILE A 193 -1.95 -3.03 -17.42
C ILE A 193 -2.87 -2.19 -18.29
N LYS A 194 -4.14 -2.57 -18.39
CA LYS A 194 -5.15 -1.89 -19.21
C LYS A 194 -6.09 -1.01 -18.39
N ALA A 195 -6.13 -1.22 -17.09
CA ALA A 195 -6.99 -0.46 -16.20
C ALA A 195 -6.54 1.00 -16.09
N PRO A 196 -7.47 1.98 -16.08
CA PRO A 196 -7.18 3.35 -15.67
C PRO A 196 -6.42 3.34 -14.34
N THR A 197 -5.35 4.14 -14.26
CA THR A 197 -4.46 4.13 -13.10
C THR A 197 -4.36 5.49 -12.44
N LEU A 198 -4.55 5.53 -11.14
CA LEU A 198 -4.32 6.69 -10.28
C LEU A 198 -3.04 6.50 -9.47
N ILE A 199 -2.08 7.40 -9.64
CA ILE A 199 -0.87 7.47 -8.83
C ILE A 199 -1.08 8.57 -7.78
N VAL A 200 -1.03 8.20 -6.51
CA VAL A 200 -1.13 9.16 -5.39
C VAL A 200 0.19 9.19 -4.64
N THR A 201 0.79 10.37 -4.55
CA THR A 201 2.01 10.58 -3.75
C THR A 201 1.80 11.66 -2.70
N GLY A 202 2.64 11.70 -1.70
CA GLY A 202 2.79 12.88 -0.86
C GLY A 202 3.70 13.93 -1.51
N GLU A 203 4.03 14.98 -0.73
CA GLU A 203 5.01 15.98 -1.13
C GLU A 203 6.43 15.42 -1.03
N PRO A 204 7.31 15.71 -2.01
CA PRO A 204 8.69 15.20 -2.01
C PRO A 204 9.49 15.55 -0.75
N SER A 205 9.24 16.73 -0.17
CA SER A 205 9.90 17.20 1.06
C SER A 205 9.48 16.44 2.33
N LEU A 206 8.34 15.76 2.30
CA LEU A 206 7.75 15.04 3.43
C LEU A 206 7.89 13.52 3.32
N ASP A 207 8.07 12.95 2.13
CA ASP A 207 8.28 11.49 1.97
C ASP A 207 9.73 11.10 2.19
N ASN A 208 10.03 10.69 3.43
CA ASN A 208 11.35 10.22 3.84
C ASN A 208 11.53 8.68 3.74
N VAL A 209 10.62 7.98 3.07
CA VAL A 209 10.61 6.51 2.96
C VAL A 209 10.86 6.06 1.53
N VAL A 210 10.06 6.55 0.60
CA VAL A 210 10.20 6.29 -0.83
C VAL A 210 10.24 7.63 -1.56
N PRO A 211 11.31 7.92 -2.31
CA PRO A 211 11.35 9.12 -3.14
C PRO A 211 10.14 9.17 -4.08
N VAL A 212 9.44 10.30 -4.13
CA VAL A 212 8.23 10.47 -4.96
C VAL A 212 8.49 10.13 -6.43
N ASP A 213 9.69 10.43 -6.93
CA ASP A 213 10.11 10.11 -8.29
C ASP A 213 10.08 8.59 -8.61
N VAL A 214 10.24 7.75 -7.59
CA VAL A 214 10.10 6.29 -7.75
C VAL A 214 8.67 5.92 -8.13
N SER A 215 7.68 6.48 -7.45
CA SER A 215 6.26 6.25 -7.77
C SER A 215 5.87 6.88 -9.11
N ARG A 216 6.47 8.02 -9.46
CA ARG A 216 6.16 8.74 -10.71
C ARG A 216 6.64 8.00 -11.96
N ARG A 217 7.58 7.06 -11.86
CA ARG A 217 8.02 6.25 -13.01
C ARG A 217 6.90 5.47 -13.68
N TYR A 218 5.84 5.15 -12.95
CA TYR A 218 4.66 4.55 -13.57
C TYR A 218 3.99 5.44 -14.62
N LEU A 219 4.17 6.77 -14.56
CA LEU A 219 3.66 7.70 -15.59
C LEU A 219 4.30 7.48 -16.96
N ASP A 220 5.56 7.05 -16.97
CA ASP A 220 6.30 6.82 -18.21
C ASP A 220 5.98 5.45 -18.84
N GLU A 221 5.37 4.53 -18.08
CA GLU A 221 5.15 3.14 -18.47
C GLU A 221 3.66 2.80 -18.72
N LEU A 222 2.73 3.65 -18.24
CA LEU A 222 1.28 3.40 -18.31
C LEU A 222 0.59 4.40 -19.22
N GLU A 223 -0.25 3.89 -20.13
CA GLU A 223 -0.94 4.73 -21.14
C GLU A 223 -2.05 5.59 -20.51
N CYS A 224 -2.84 5.02 -19.60
CA CYS A 224 -4.01 5.66 -18.97
C CYS A 224 -3.75 5.89 -17.49
N CYS A 225 -2.92 6.89 -17.15
CA CYS A 225 -2.65 7.19 -15.76
C CYS A 225 -2.69 8.70 -15.45
N GLU A 226 -3.12 9.01 -14.24
CA GLU A 226 -3.09 10.36 -13.68
C GLU A 226 -2.28 10.36 -12.38
N HIS A 227 -1.70 11.50 -12.02
CA HIS A 227 -0.94 11.68 -10.81
C HIS A 227 -1.53 12.80 -9.95
N VAL A 228 -1.74 12.50 -8.69
CA VAL A 228 -2.24 13.46 -7.69
C VAL A 228 -1.27 13.50 -6.52
N VAL A 229 -0.90 14.70 -6.12
CA VAL A 229 -0.14 14.93 -4.88
C VAL A 229 -1.13 15.19 -3.74
N LEU A 230 -1.07 14.36 -2.71
CA LEU A 230 -1.85 14.56 -1.50
C LEU A 230 -1.12 15.57 -0.61
N GLU A 231 -1.59 16.81 -0.62
CA GLU A 231 -0.95 17.93 0.07
C GLU A 231 -0.76 17.70 1.57
N ARG A 232 0.31 18.23 2.12
CA ARG A 232 0.71 18.14 3.53
C ARG A 232 0.92 16.70 4.00
N THR A 233 1.29 15.81 3.10
CA THR A 233 1.57 14.41 3.44
C THR A 233 2.90 13.97 2.82
N GLY A 234 3.40 12.85 3.33
CA GLY A 234 4.52 12.11 2.77
C GLY A 234 4.09 10.69 2.46
N HIS A 235 4.84 9.71 3.00
CA HIS A 235 4.66 8.31 2.69
C HIS A 235 3.35 7.68 3.22
N ILE A 236 2.84 8.17 4.33
CA ILE A 236 1.65 7.63 4.99
C ILE A 236 0.42 8.54 4.86
N GLY A 237 0.34 9.32 3.78
CA GLY A 237 -0.71 10.29 3.55
C GLY A 237 -2.13 9.72 3.65
N LEU A 238 -2.34 8.50 3.15
CA LEU A 238 -3.62 7.81 3.29
C LEU A 238 -4.02 7.50 4.75
N VAL A 239 -3.06 7.50 5.68
CA VAL A 239 -3.29 7.26 7.12
C VAL A 239 -3.39 8.58 7.88
N THR A 240 -2.59 9.58 7.51
CA THR A 240 -2.56 10.89 8.18
C THR A 240 -3.68 11.83 7.73
N ARG A 241 -4.13 11.68 6.47
CA ARG A 241 -5.23 12.44 5.86
C ARG A 241 -6.22 11.51 5.13
N PRO A 242 -6.86 10.57 5.84
CA PRO A 242 -7.64 9.50 5.23
C PRO A 242 -8.86 10.00 4.45
N ASP A 243 -9.56 11.04 4.92
CA ASP A 243 -10.72 11.58 4.21
C ASP A 243 -10.29 12.33 2.92
N ALA A 244 -9.14 13.00 2.92
CA ALA A 244 -8.59 13.61 1.72
C ALA A 244 -8.19 12.55 0.68
N PHE A 245 -7.55 11.45 1.13
CA PHE A 245 -7.24 10.31 0.27
C PHE A 245 -8.51 9.68 -0.30
N ALA A 246 -9.54 9.46 0.54
CA ALA A 246 -10.81 8.92 0.09
C ALA A 246 -11.51 9.83 -0.94
N GLY A 247 -11.43 11.15 -0.76
CA GLY A 247 -11.96 12.11 -1.73
C GLY A 247 -11.22 12.12 -3.07
N VAL A 248 -9.89 11.94 -3.07
CA VAL A 248 -9.10 11.77 -4.30
C VAL A 248 -9.52 10.49 -5.01
N LEU A 249 -9.63 9.39 -4.27
CA LEU A 249 -10.03 8.11 -4.83
C LEU A 249 -11.46 8.14 -5.36
N GLY A 250 -12.40 8.78 -4.64
CA GLY A 250 -13.80 8.92 -5.07
C GLY A 250 -13.91 9.58 -6.44
N ARG A 251 -13.23 10.72 -6.67
CA ARG A 251 -13.21 11.40 -7.98
C ARG A 251 -12.67 10.51 -9.10
N PHE A 252 -11.63 9.75 -8.83
CA PHE A 252 -11.10 8.78 -9.79
C PHE A 252 -12.14 7.69 -10.11
N LEU A 253 -12.84 7.18 -9.09
CA LEU A 253 -13.83 6.12 -9.24
C LEU A 253 -15.08 6.56 -10.02
N ASP A 254 -15.43 7.86 -9.98
CA ASP A 254 -16.54 8.40 -10.78
C ASP A 254 -16.29 8.21 -12.31
N GLY A 255 -15.02 8.13 -12.71
CA GLY A 255 -14.60 7.84 -14.09
C GLY A 255 -14.44 6.36 -14.42
N VAL A 256 -14.42 5.47 -13.41
CA VAL A 256 -14.17 4.04 -13.57
C VAL A 256 -15.50 3.27 -13.71
N ARG A 257 -15.66 2.53 -14.82
CA ARG A 257 -16.83 1.68 -15.04
C ARG A 257 -16.52 0.23 -14.63
N LEU A 258 -17.37 -0.34 -13.79
CA LEU A 258 -17.42 -1.79 -13.57
C LEU A 258 -18.06 -2.43 -14.81
N SER A 259 -17.43 -3.45 -15.36
CA SER A 259 -18.07 -4.27 -16.39
C SER A 259 -19.20 -5.08 -15.75
N ALA A 260 -20.37 -4.99 -16.31
CA ALA A 260 -21.58 -5.69 -15.84
C ALA A 260 -21.44 -7.22 -15.86
#